data_a427d35d3cb4f71c3e4b322f4b64b23e
#
_entry.id   a427d35d3cb4f71c3e4b322f4b64b23e
#
_cell.length_a   1.000
_cell.length_b   1.000
_cell.length_c   1.000
_cell.angle_alpha   90.00
_cell.angle_beta   90.00
_cell.angle_gamma   90.00
#
_symmetry.space_group_name_H-M   'P 1'
#
loop_
_entity.id
_entity.type
_entity.pdbx_description
1 polymer ?
#
loop_
_entity_poly.entity_id
_entity_poly.type
_entity_poly.pdbx_seq_one_letter_code
_entity_poly.pdbx_strand_id
1 'polypeptide(L)'
;MAAPYTPKNILITGAAGFIASHVCNRLIRNYPGYKIVVLDKLDYCSGLKNLNPSQSSPNFKFIKGDIGSVDLVNFILLTESIDTIMHFAAQTHVDNSFGNSFEFTKNNIYGTHILLEACKVTGQVKRFIHVSTDEVYGETDEDAIVGDHEASQLLLTNPYSATKAGAEMLVMAYGRSYGLPVITTRGNNVYGPNQFPEKLIPKFILLAMKGRPLPIHGDGSNVWSYLYCEDVAEAFETVLHRGEVDHVYNIGTKKERRVIDVAKDICKLFSLKPDTNIKFVENRPFNDQRYFLDDQRLKNLGWFERTSWEEGLRKTMEWYVSNPNWWGDVSGALLPHPRMLMVPGIEKKSVGSDISNSGSSFSKDNLSQSRVMVPASKNNSSPQKPSLKFLIYGRTGWIGGLLGKICSKQGIPFAYGKGRLEERSQLLADIKTVKPTHVFNAAGVTGRPNIDWCESHKTQTIRTNVVGTLTLADVCREHGLLMMNYATGCIFEYDATHSLGSEIGFKEEDKPNFAGSFYSKTKAMVEELLKEYDNVCMLRV
;
A
#
# COMPACT_ATOMS: atom_id res chain seq x y z
N MET A 1 20.92 10.98 -27.85
CA MET A 1 20.36 9.99 -26.92
C MET A 1 21.51 9.17 -26.35
N ALA A 2 21.55 8.96 -25.03
CA ALA A 2 22.51 8.05 -24.42
C ALA A 2 22.31 6.62 -24.96
N ALA A 3 23.37 5.80 -24.96
CA ALA A 3 23.27 4.40 -25.37
C ALA A 3 22.28 3.66 -24.45
N PRO A 4 21.43 2.75 -25.00
CA PRO A 4 20.49 1.99 -24.18
C PRO A 4 21.23 1.19 -23.09
N TYR A 5 20.66 1.15 -21.89
CA TYR A 5 21.18 0.33 -20.81
C TYR A 5 21.01 -1.15 -21.13
N THR A 6 22.05 -1.94 -20.88
CA THR A 6 22.03 -3.39 -21.13
C THR A 6 22.35 -4.12 -19.84
N PRO A 7 21.35 -4.72 -19.15
CA PRO A 7 21.57 -5.54 -17.96
C PRO A 7 22.25 -6.87 -18.30
N LYS A 8 22.84 -7.52 -17.30
CA LYS A 8 23.37 -8.89 -17.41
C LYS A 8 22.61 -9.85 -16.49
N ASN A 9 22.49 -9.48 -15.22
CA ASN A 9 21.90 -10.32 -14.18
C ASN A 9 20.77 -9.55 -13.50
N ILE A 10 19.53 -9.91 -13.81
CA ILE A 10 18.34 -9.20 -13.34
C ILE A 10 17.69 -9.98 -12.21
N LEU A 11 17.44 -9.33 -11.08
CA LEU A 11 16.55 -9.83 -10.03
C LEU A 11 15.14 -9.24 -10.24
N ILE A 12 14.13 -10.09 -10.42
CA ILE A 12 12.74 -9.69 -10.47
C ILE A 12 12.05 -10.22 -9.21
N THR A 13 11.63 -9.32 -8.31
CA THR A 13 10.89 -9.70 -7.11
C THR A 13 9.40 -9.73 -7.38
N GLY A 14 8.69 -10.70 -6.81
CA GLY A 14 7.25 -10.85 -7.02
C GLY A 14 6.84 -11.39 -8.39
N ALA A 15 7.76 -12.06 -9.10
CA ALA A 15 7.53 -12.48 -10.48
C ALA A 15 6.60 -13.68 -10.64
N ALA A 16 6.26 -14.41 -9.58
CA ALA A 16 5.18 -15.39 -9.62
C ALA A 16 3.78 -14.73 -9.58
N GLY A 17 3.70 -13.41 -9.35
CA GLY A 17 2.50 -12.60 -9.46
C GLY A 17 2.12 -12.26 -10.92
N PHE A 18 1.04 -11.49 -11.09
CA PHE A 18 0.44 -11.21 -12.40
C PHE A 18 1.36 -10.40 -13.33
N ILE A 19 1.58 -9.11 -13.03
CA ILE A 19 2.31 -8.19 -13.93
C ILE A 19 3.75 -8.68 -14.15
N ALA A 20 4.42 -9.00 -13.06
CA ALA A 20 5.84 -9.36 -13.10
C ALA A 20 6.11 -10.68 -13.85
N SER A 21 5.14 -11.62 -13.89
CA SER A 21 5.28 -12.85 -14.70
C SER A 21 5.29 -12.55 -16.20
N HIS A 22 4.46 -11.63 -16.69
CA HIS A 22 4.46 -11.18 -18.08
C HIS A 22 5.80 -10.50 -18.43
N VAL A 23 6.31 -9.63 -17.56
CA VAL A 23 7.63 -8.99 -17.73
C VAL A 23 8.75 -10.04 -17.77
N CYS A 24 8.75 -10.96 -16.82
CA CYS A 24 9.75 -12.03 -16.73
C CYS A 24 9.75 -12.91 -18.00
N ASN A 25 8.58 -13.42 -18.39
CA ASN A 25 8.42 -14.27 -19.58
C ASN A 25 8.84 -13.53 -20.86
N ARG A 26 8.52 -12.23 -20.97
CA ARG A 26 8.91 -11.38 -22.10
C ARG A 26 10.43 -11.19 -22.18
N LEU A 27 11.07 -10.86 -21.07
CA LEU A 27 12.51 -10.64 -21.02
C LEU A 27 13.30 -11.92 -21.32
N ILE A 28 12.87 -13.06 -20.77
CA ILE A 28 13.50 -14.37 -21.06
C ILE A 28 13.40 -14.71 -22.54
N ARG A 29 12.25 -14.52 -23.15
CA ARG A 29 12.03 -14.79 -24.57
C ARG A 29 12.83 -13.88 -25.48
N ASN A 30 12.86 -12.57 -25.17
CA ASN A 30 13.46 -11.57 -26.05
C ASN A 30 14.98 -11.42 -25.87
N TYR A 31 15.50 -11.77 -24.67
CA TYR A 31 16.90 -11.53 -24.29
C TYR A 31 17.55 -12.79 -23.69
N PRO A 32 17.85 -13.81 -24.49
CA PRO A 32 18.43 -15.07 -23.98
C PRO A 32 19.81 -14.89 -23.33
N GLY A 33 20.48 -13.75 -23.56
CA GLY A 33 21.74 -13.39 -22.92
C GLY A 33 21.61 -12.78 -21.51
N TYR A 34 20.40 -12.47 -21.05
CA TYR A 34 20.17 -11.98 -19.69
C TYR A 34 19.96 -13.15 -18.74
N LYS A 35 20.63 -13.17 -17.61
CA LYS A 35 20.31 -14.07 -16.51
C LYS A 35 19.18 -13.46 -15.69
N ILE A 36 18.07 -14.17 -15.53
CA ILE A 36 16.92 -13.71 -14.78
C ILE A 36 16.73 -14.57 -13.54
N VAL A 37 16.87 -13.95 -12.38
CA VAL A 37 16.64 -14.54 -11.07
C VAL A 37 15.31 -14.00 -10.54
N VAL A 38 14.43 -14.88 -10.14
CA VAL A 38 13.12 -14.54 -9.57
C VAL A 38 13.12 -14.83 -8.08
N LEU A 39 12.73 -13.85 -7.28
CA LEU A 39 12.47 -14.00 -5.84
C LEU A 39 10.97 -13.78 -5.57
N ASP A 40 10.28 -14.80 -5.07
CA ASP A 40 8.86 -14.72 -4.72
C ASP A 40 8.55 -15.59 -3.50
N LYS A 41 7.72 -15.11 -2.57
CA LYS A 41 7.31 -15.89 -1.40
C LYS A 41 6.17 -16.87 -1.69
N LEU A 42 5.54 -16.78 -2.86
CA LEU A 42 4.36 -17.54 -3.29
C LEU A 42 3.16 -17.27 -2.37
N ASP A 43 2.75 -16.02 -2.30
CA ASP A 43 1.54 -15.60 -1.60
C ASP A 43 0.27 -16.07 -2.33
N TYR A 44 -0.90 -15.93 -1.69
CA TYR A 44 -2.20 -16.42 -2.16
C TYR A 44 -2.56 -16.01 -3.61
N CYS A 45 -2.09 -14.85 -4.07
CA CYS A 45 -2.36 -14.30 -5.41
C CYS A 45 -1.20 -14.52 -6.41
N SER A 46 -0.21 -15.35 -6.07
CA SER A 46 0.92 -15.71 -6.93
C SER A 46 0.99 -17.22 -7.17
N GLY A 47 1.65 -17.64 -8.24
CA GLY A 47 1.77 -19.07 -8.56
C GLY A 47 2.83 -19.36 -9.61
N LEU A 48 3.58 -20.45 -9.41
CA LEU A 48 4.62 -20.88 -10.36
C LEU A 48 4.09 -21.14 -11.76
N LYS A 49 2.80 -21.48 -11.92
CA LYS A 49 2.16 -21.66 -13.23
C LYS A 49 2.31 -20.41 -14.11
N ASN A 50 2.32 -19.21 -13.53
CA ASN A 50 2.49 -17.96 -14.27
C ASN A 50 3.86 -17.87 -14.96
N LEU A 51 4.84 -18.63 -14.48
CA LEU A 51 6.21 -18.69 -15.00
C LEU A 51 6.46 -19.93 -15.90
N ASN A 52 5.45 -20.77 -16.14
CA ASN A 52 5.61 -21.98 -16.98
C ASN A 52 6.32 -21.70 -18.32
N PRO A 53 6.04 -20.58 -19.04
CA PRO A 53 6.74 -20.31 -20.30
C PRO A 53 8.27 -20.15 -20.15
N SER A 54 8.75 -19.84 -18.95
CA SER A 54 10.16 -19.54 -18.67
C SER A 54 10.89 -20.65 -17.91
N GLN A 55 10.17 -21.60 -17.30
CA GLN A 55 10.76 -22.59 -16.38
C GLN A 55 11.86 -23.48 -17.01
N SER A 56 11.76 -23.78 -18.29
CA SER A 56 12.73 -24.60 -19.02
C SER A 56 13.89 -23.78 -19.60
N SER A 57 13.88 -22.47 -19.47
CA SER A 57 14.91 -21.60 -20.05
C SER A 57 16.21 -21.66 -19.24
N PRO A 58 17.38 -21.83 -19.88
CA PRO A 58 18.65 -21.98 -19.17
C PRO A 58 19.09 -20.72 -18.43
N ASN A 59 18.56 -19.57 -18.82
CA ASN A 59 18.80 -18.25 -18.21
C ASN A 59 17.80 -17.87 -17.11
N PHE A 60 16.92 -18.80 -16.69
CA PHE A 60 15.92 -18.61 -15.63
C PHE A 60 16.32 -19.31 -14.34
N LYS A 61 16.18 -18.61 -13.20
CA LYS A 61 16.32 -19.18 -11.86
C LYS A 61 15.22 -18.69 -10.94
N PHE A 62 14.50 -19.61 -10.29
CA PHE A 62 13.50 -19.28 -9.26
C PHE A 62 14.05 -19.53 -7.87
N ILE A 63 13.85 -18.58 -6.97
CA ILE A 63 14.17 -18.66 -5.54
C ILE A 63 12.90 -18.37 -4.75
N LYS A 64 12.45 -19.33 -3.93
CA LYS A 64 11.35 -19.10 -3.00
C LYS A 64 11.87 -18.36 -1.77
N GLY A 65 11.32 -17.18 -1.47
CA GLY A 65 11.70 -16.42 -0.30
C GLY A 65 11.00 -15.07 -0.20
N ASP A 66 11.12 -14.46 0.98
CA ASP A 66 10.52 -13.17 1.29
C ASP A 66 11.57 -12.06 1.17
N ILE A 67 11.21 -10.94 0.52
CA ILE A 67 12.05 -9.72 0.46
C ILE A 67 12.32 -9.12 1.85
N GLY A 68 11.52 -9.48 2.85
CA GLY A 68 11.73 -9.14 4.26
C GLY A 68 12.92 -9.85 4.93
N SER A 69 13.57 -10.80 4.25
CA SER A 69 14.74 -11.52 4.77
C SER A 69 16.04 -10.86 4.32
N VAL A 70 16.68 -10.12 5.23
CA VAL A 70 17.93 -9.39 4.98
C VAL A 70 19.03 -10.33 4.47
N ASP A 71 19.22 -11.46 5.15
CA ASP A 71 20.30 -12.40 4.81
C ASP A 71 20.07 -13.03 3.43
N LEU A 72 18.83 -13.41 3.11
CA LEU A 72 18.49 -13.98 1.82
C LEU A 72 18.72 -12.98 0.68
N VAL A 73 18.26 -11.73 0.85
CA VAL A 73 18.41 -10.69 -0.17
C VAL A 73 19.90 -10.41 -0.42
N ASN A 74 20.70 -10.21 0.63
CA ASN A 74 22.15 -10.01 0.49
C ASN A 74 22.82 -11.22 -0.19
N PHE A 75 22.48 -12.43 0.21
CA PHE A 75 22.98 -13.66 -0.39
C PHE A 75 22.70 -13.71 -1.90
N ILE A 76 21.44 -13.43 -2.30
CA ILE A 76 21.05 -13.42 -3.72
C ILE A 76 21.85 -12.38 -4.51
N LEU A 77 21.93 -11.14 -4.03
CA LEU A 77 22.63 -10.09 -4.75
C LEU A 77 24.07 -10.49 -5.02
N LEU A 78 24.77 -11.01 -4.03
CA LEU A 78 26.18 -11.40 -4.15
C LEU A 78 26.38 -12.66 -5.00
N THR A 79 25.67 -13.75 -4.70
CA THR A 79 25.91 -15.04 -5.35
C THR A 79 25.45 -15.08 -6.80
N GLU A 80 24.37 -14.34 -7.13
CA GLU A 80 23.87 -14.25 -8.50
C GLU A 80 24.47 -13.07 -9.27
N SER A 81 25.36 -12.26 -8.62
CA SER A 81 26.01 -11.08 -9.19
C SER A 81 25.01 -10.10 -9.80
N ILE A 82 23.93 -9.81 -9.09
CA ILE A 82 22.81 -8.98 -9.57
C ILE A 82 23.26 -7.56 -9.85
N ASP A 83 23.11 -7.11 -11.09
CA ASP A 83 23.40 -5.73 -11.52
C ASP A 83 22.12 -4.88 -11.71
N THR A 84 20.97 -5.54 -11.79
CA THR A 84 19.68 -4.88 -12.07
C THR A 84 18.58 -5.48 -11.19
N ILE A 85 17.75 -4.64 -10.61
CA ILE A 85 16.57 -5.06 -9.84
C ILE A 85 15.31 -4.45 -10.45
N MET A 86 14.30 -5.30 -10.67
CA MET A 86 12.94 -4.88 -10.98
C MET A 86 12.04 -5.32 -9.81
N HIS A 87 11.63 -4.36 -9.00
CA HIS A 87 10.96 -4.61 -7.74
C HIS A 87 9.44 -4.51 -7.86
N PHE A 88 8.79 -5.67 -8.09
CA PHE A 88 7.33 -5.80 -8.18
C PHE A 88 6.68 -6.35 -6.90
N ALA A 89 7.44 -7.01 -6.02
CA ALA A 89 6.88 -7.63 -4.83
C ALA A 89 6.16 -6.59 -3.96
N ALA A 90 4.85 -6.74 -3.81
CA ALA A 90 4.00 -5.86 -3.02
C ALA A 90 2.69 -6.55 -2.63
N GLN A 91 2.11 -6.16 -1.51
CA GLN A 91 0.69 -6.37 -1.23
C GLN A 91 -0.11 -5.31 -1.99
N THR A 92 -1.12 -5.71 -2.77
CA THR A 92 -1.75 -4.82 -3.77
C THR A 92 -3.28 -4.78 -3.75
N HIS A 93 -3.95 -5.54 -2.89
CA HIS A 93 -5.41 -5.56 -2.85
C HIS A 93 -5.93 -4.51 -1.86
N VAL A 94 -6.52 -3.43 -2.37
CA VAL A 94 -6.97 -2.29 -1.57
C VAL A 94 -7.92 -2.71 -0.44
N ASP A 95 -8.93 -3.56 -0.73
CA ASP A 95 -9.87 -4.02 0.31
C ASP A 95 -9.17 -4.76 1.45
N ASN A 96 -8.12 -5.54 1.16
CA ASN A 96 -7.32 -6.21 2.18
C ASN A 96 -6.52 -5.19 3.02
N SER A 97 -6.12 -4.05 2.45
CA SER A 97 -5.37 -3.03 3.17
C SER A 97 -6.17 -2.41 4.31
N PHE A 98 -7.50 -2.28 4.16
CA PHE A 98 -8.38 -1.83 5.24
C PHE A 98 -8.52 -2.85 6.39
N GLY A 99 -8.31 -4.14 6.10
CA GLY A 99 -8.40 -5.21 7.11
C GLY A 99 -7.06 -5.61 7.73
N ASN A 100 -5.93 -5.39 7.04
CA ASN A 100 -4.60 -5.84 7.46
C ASN A 100 -3.49 -4.89 7.00
N SER A 101 -3.60 -3.61 7.33
CA SER A 101 -2.67 -2.55 6.92
C SER A 101 -1.21 -2.82 7.32
N PHE A 102 -1.01 -3.51 8.45
CA PHE A 102 0.33 -3.83 8.95
C PHE A 102 1.13 -4.72 7.99
N GLU A 103 0.52 -5.75 7.41
CA GLU A 103 1.20 -6.61 6.41
C GLU A 103 1.56 -5.81 5.15
N PHE A 104 0.75 -4.81 4.78
CA PHE A 104 1.09 -3.89 3.70
C PHE A 104 2.34 -3.06 4.04
N THR A 105 2.39 -2.47 5.22
CA THR A 105 3.57 -1.71 5.68
C THR A 105 4.81 -2.58 5.74
N LYS A 106 4.70 -3.76 6.33
CA LYS A 106 5.80 -4.72 6.44
C LYS A 106 6.32 -5.16 5.07
N ASN A 107 5.44 -5.50 4.16
CA ASN A 107 5.84 -5.98 2.85
C ASN A 107 6.29 -4.82 1.94
N ASN A 108 5.47 -3.77 1.80
CA ASN A 108 5.68 -2.74 0.80
C ASN A 108 6.76 -1.73 1.22
N ILE A 109 6.81 -1.32 2.50
CA ILE A 109 7.80 -0.35 2.98
C ILE A 109 9.05 -1.07 3.48
N TYR A 110 8.92 -1.96 4.47
CA TYR A 110 10.08 -2.59 5.08
C TYR A 110 10.81 -3.54 4.12
N GLY A 111 10.06 -4.33 3.33
CA GLY A 111 10.68 -5.18 2.30
C GLY A 111 11.42 -4.38 1.23
N THR A 112 10.85 -3.26 0.76
CA THR A 112 11.55 -2.34 -0.17
C THR A 112 12.81 -1.77 0.47
N HIS A 113 12.74 -1.38 1.74
CA HIS A 113 13.89 -0.84 2.46
C HIS A 113 15.04 -1.85 2.57
N ILE A 114 14.75 -3.12 2.83
CA ILE A 114 15.76 -4.19 2.85
C ILE A 114 16.48 -4.30 1.50
N LEU A 115 15.72 -4.28 0.40
CA LEU A 115 16.32 -4.31 -0.95
C LEU A 115 17.23 -3.11 -1.19
N LEU A 116 16.81 -1.91 -0.78
CA LEU A 116 17.62 -0.69 -0.94
C LEU A 116 18.92 -0.74 -0.10
N GLU A 117 18.84 -1.20 1.16
CA GLU A 117 20.03 -1.40 2.00
C GLU A 117 20.97 -2.44 1.41
N ALA A 118 20.45 -3.56 0.90
CA ALA A 118 21.26 -4.58 0.24
C ALA A 118 21.96 -4.03 -1.01
N CYS A 119 21.27 -3.21 -1.81
CA CYS A 119 21.89 -2.55 -2.97
C CYS A 119 23.00 -1.60 -2.56
N LYS A 120 22.79 -0.81 -1.52
CA LYS A 120 23.78 0.12 -0.98
C LYS A 120 25.01 -0.61 -0.43
N VAL A 121 24.80 -1.69 0.34
CA VAL A 121 25.90 -2.46 0.95
C VAL A 121 26.72 -3.20 -0.09
N THR A 122 26.08 -3.81 -1.09
CA THR A 122 26.78 -4.56 -2.14
C THR A 122 27.43 -3.67 -3.19
N GLY A 123 26.89 -2.47 -3.43
CA GLY A 123 27.45 -1.47 -4.36
C GLY A 123 27.50 -1.88 -5.84
N GLN A 124 26.89 -3.03 -6.20
CA GLN A 124 27.01 -3.60 -7.54
C GLN A 124 25.82 -3.32 -8.45
N VAL A 125 24.68 -2.88 -7.88
CA VAL A 125 23.45 -2.62 -8.62
C VAL A 125 23.58 -1.33 -9.43
N LYS A 126 23.38 -1.45 -10.74
CA LYS A 126 23.48 -0.36 -11.72
C LYS A 126 22.14 0.21 -12.14
N ARG A 127 21.04 -0.48 -11.79
CA ARG A 127 19.66 -0.04 -12.05
C ARG A 127 18.70 -0.70 -11.08
N PHE A 128 17.91 0.12 -10.40
CA PHE A 128 16.84 -0.31 -9.51
C PHE A 128 15.51 0.29 -9.99
N ILE A 129 14.60 -0.54 -10.50
CA ILE A 129 13.28 -0.11 -10.95
C ILE A 129 12.27 -0.46 -9.87
N HIS A 130 11.70 0.58 -9.23
CA HIS A 130 10.62 0.46 -8.25
C HIS A 130 9.27 0.56 -8.94
N VAL A 131 8.40 -0.42 -8.71
CA VAL A 131 7.05 -0.44 -9.26
C VAL A 131 6.07 0.11 -8.23
N SER A 132 5.49 1.25 -8.52
CA SER A 132 4.45 1.91 -7.74
C SER A 132 3.10 1.88 -8.46
N THR A 133 2.18 2.75 -8.13
CA THR A 133 0.79 2.79 -8.60
C THR A 133 0.36 4.23 -8.85
N ASP A 134 -0.62 4.44 -9.70
CA ASP A 134 -1.32 5.71 -9.89
C ASP A 134 -2.09 6.16 -8.63
N GLU A 135 -2.51 5.22 -7.80
CA GLU A 135 -3.23 5.51 -6.55
C GLU A 135 -2.43 6.41 -5.57
N VAL A 136 -1.13 6.59 -5.79
CA VAL A 136 -0.34 7.54 -4.98
C VAL A 136 -0.66 9.01 -5.27
N TYR A 137 -1.24 9.30 -6.45
CA TYR A 137 -1.72 10.66 -6.76
C TYR A 137 -3.03 11.01 -6.05
N GLY A 138 -3.80 9.99 -5.64
CA GLY A 138 -5.17 10.17 -5.13
C GLY A 138 -6.18 10.33 -6.26
N GLU A 139 -7.33 10.90 -5.93
CA GLU A 139 -8.40 11.15 -6.90
C GLU A 139 -8.04 12.32 -7.82
N THR A 140 -8.23 12.12 -9.12
CA THR A 140 -8.20 13.21 -10.09
C THR A 140 -9.59 13.85 -10.18
N ASP A 141 -9.68 15.17 -10.25
CA ASP A 141 -10.95 15.88 -10.39
C ASP A 141 -11.74 15.37 -11.61
N GLU A 142 -13.07 15.30 -11.48
CA GLU A 142 -13.95 14.75 -12.53
C GLU A 142 -13.85 15.50 -13.84
N ASP A 143 -13.61 16.82 -13.80
CA ASP A 143 -13.50 17.72 -14.94
C ASP A 143 -12.06 17.97 -15.39
N ALA A 144 -11.07 17.32 -14.78
CA ALA A 144 -9.67 17.47 -15.16
C ALA A 144 -9.44 17.06 -16.63
N ILE A 145 -8.88 17.98 -17.41
CA ILE A 145 -8.52 17.77 -18.83
C ILE A 145 -7.08 17.24 -18.95
N VAL A 146 -6.25 17.52 -17.97
CA VAL A 146 -4.85 17.10 -17.90
C VAL A 146 -4.71 16.06 -16.80
N GLY A 147 -4.13 14.92 -17.13
CA GLY A 147 -3.86 13.84 -16.17
C GLY A 147 -2.69 14.19 -15.25
N ASP A 148 -2.61 13.45 -14.14
CA ASP A 148 -1.50 13.55 -13.21
C ASP A 148 -0.19 13.21 -13.92
N HIS A 149 0.75 14.13 -13.87
CA HIS A 149 2.10 13.93 -14.39
C HIS A 149 3.06 13.55 -13.23
N GLU A 150 4.27 13.12 -13.57
CA GLU A 150 5.20 12.55 -12.60
C GLU A 150 5.67 13.52 -11.50
N ALA A 151 5.44 14.82 -11.66
CA ALA A 151 5.69 15.84 -10.64
C ALA A 151 4.43 16.28 -9.87
N SER A 152 3.25 15.69 -10.16
CA SER A 152 2.02 15.97 -9.40
C SER A 152 2.19 15.58 -7.94
N GLN A 153 1.49 16.28 -7.05
CA GLN A 153 1.48 16.01 -5.62
C GLN A 153 0.89 14.62 -5.35
N LEU A 154 1.40 13.94 -4.32
CA LEU A 154 0.85 12.68 -3.87
C LEU A 154 -0.25 12.93 -2.83
N LEU A 155 -1.47 12.47 -3.12
CA LEU A 155 -2.68 12.70 -2.32
C LEU A 155 -3.34 11.37 -1.97
N LEU A 156 -2.80 10.67 -0.99
CA LEU A 156 -3.12 9.29 -0.65
C LEU A 156 -4.52 9.15 -0.06
N THR A 157 -5.28 8.16 -0.51
CA THR A 157 -6.69 7.95 -0.16
C THR A 157 -6.96 6.65 0.60
N ASN A 158 -5.99 5.73 0.64
CA ASN A 158 -6.15 4.42 1.28
C ASN A 158 -4.83 3.87 1.83
N PRO A 159 -4.86 2.87 2.75
CA PRO A 159 -3.63 2.32 3.35
C PRO A 159 -2.66 1.70 2.34
N TYR A 160 -3.16 1.10 1.26
CA TYR A 160 -2.30 0.56 0.20
C TYR A 160 -1.50 1.67 -0.49
N SER A 161 -2.18 2.73 -0.98
CA SER A 161 -1.50 3.85 -1.64
C SER A 161 -0.49 4.53 -0.71
N ALA A 162 -0.82 4.66 0.60
CA ALA A 162 0.09 5.18 1.61
C ALA A 162 1.37 4.34 1.73
N THR A 163 1.27 3.00 1.71
CA THR A 163 2.47 2.15 1.75
C THR A 163 3.29 2.20 0.47
N LYS A 164 2.66 2.39 -0.69
CA LYS A 164 3.36 2.55 -1.97
C LYS A 164 4.10 3.89 -2.03
N ALA A 165 3.45 4.99 -1.62
CA ALA A 165 4.11 6.30 -1.53
C ALA A 165 5.27 6.29 -0.53
N GLY A 166 5.09 5.65 0.65
CA GLY A 166 6.16 5.50 1.64
C GLY A 166 7.37 4.74 1.09
N ALA A 167 7.15 3.70 0.30
CA ALA A 167 8.22 2.99 -0.41
C ALA A 167 8.92 3.88 -1.46
N GLU A 168 8.16 4.64 -2.26
CA GLU A 168 8.72 5.61 -3.22
C GLU A 168 9.62 6.65 -2.53
N MET A 169 9.17 7.19 -1.39
CA MET A 169 9.96 8.17 -0.64
C MET A 169 11.31 7.60 -0.20
N LEU A 170 11.34 6.32 0.21
CA LEU A 170 12.60 5.62 0.50
C LEU A 170 13.47 5.47 -0.73
N VAL A 171 12.90 5.02 -1.85
CA VAL A 171 13.61 4.85 -3.13
C VAL A 171 14.25 6.17 -3.57
N MET A 172 13.50 7.26 -3.57
CA MET A 172 13.99 8.60 -3.90
C MET A 172 15.10 9.07 -2.93
N ALA A 173 14.93 8.80 -1.63
CA ALA A 173 15.93 9.15 -0.63
C ALA A 173 17.25 8.42 -0.85
N TYR A 174 17.18 7.13 -1.20
CA TYR A 174 18.38 6.33 -1.51
C TYR A 174 19.06 6.77 -2.80
N GLY A 175 18.30 7.14 -3.84
CA GLY A 175 18.82 7.75 -5.05
C GLY A 175 19.63 9.02 -4.72
N ARG A 176 18.99 9.98 -4.05
CA ARG A 176 19.61 11.27 -3.73
C ARG A 176 20.76 11.20 -2.73
N SER A 177 20.63 10.36 -1.68
CA SER A 177 21.58 10.35 -0.57
C SER A 177 22.76 9.43 -0.80
N TYR A 178 22.58 8.36 -1.55
CA TYR A 178 23.62 7.34 -1.78
C TYR A 178 23.97 7.14 -3.25
N GLY A 179 23.36 7.90 -4.15
CA GLY A 179 23.58 7.74 -5.59
C GLY A 179 23.13 6.37 -6.12
N LEU A 180 22.14 5.72 -5.44
CA LEU A 180 21.58 4.47 -5.97
C LEU A 180 20.84 4.76 -7.27
N PRO A 181 21.13 4.04 -8.38
CA PRO A 181 20.57 4.32 -9.69
C PRO A 181 19.10 3.86 -9.79
N VAL A 182 18.19 4.64 -9.22
CA VAL A 182 16.77 4.32 -9.08
C VAL A 182 15.93 4.88 -10.22
N ILE A 183 14.88 4.13 -10.58
CA ILE A 183 13.79 4.56 -11.46
C ILE A 183 12.49 4.15 -10.77
N THR A 184 11.48 5.01 -10.76
CA THR A 184 10.14 4.67 -10.25
C THR A 184 9.15 4.62 -11.41
N THR A 185 8.21 3.68 -11.36
CA THR A 185 7.07 3.63 -12.30
C THR A 185 5.77 3.72 -11.54
N ARG A 186 4.78 4.44 -12.06
CA ARG A 186 3.40 4.52 -11.54
C ARG A 186 2.45 4.04 -12.61
N GLY A 187 1.71 2.97 -12.34
CA GLY A 187 0.88 2.31 -13.33
C GLY A 187 -0.61 2.41 -13.07
N ASN A 188 -1.40 2.57 -14.14
CA ASN A 188 -2.84 2.37 -14.13
C ASN A 188 -3.20 0.91 -13.87
N ASN A 189 -4.51 0.62 -13.75
CA ASN A 189 -4.98 -0.75 -13.60
C ASN A 189 -4.55 -1.60 -14.79
N VAL A 190 -4.06 -2.79 -14.50
CA VAL A 190 -3.65 -3.78 -15.51
C VAL A 190 -4.61 -4.95 -15.52
N TYR A 191 -4.93 -5.46 -16.71
CA TYR A 191 -5.76 -6.64 -16.87
C TYR A 191 -5.18 -7.61 -17.91
N GLY A 192 -5.55 -8.88 -17.83
CA GLY A 192 -5.08 -9.88 -18.77
C GLY A 192 -5.08 -11.31 -18.21
N PRO A 193 -4.56 -12.28 -18.97
CA PRO A 193 -4.27 -13.63 -18.51
C PRO A 193 -3.46 -13.67 -17.22
N ASN A 194 -3.62 -14.70 -16.40
CA ASN A 194 -2.90 -14.94 -15.15
C ASN A 194 -3.23 -13.97 -13.99
N GLN A 195 -4.17 -13.03 -14.12
CA GLN A 195 -4.55 -12.16 -13.04
C GLN A 195 -5.37 -12.89 -11.97
N PHE A 196 -5.05 -12.69 -10.67
CA PHE A 196 -5.82 -13.32 -9.59
C PHE A 196 -7.24 -12.74 -9.51
N PRO A 197 -8.28 -13.59 -9.32
CA PRO A 197 -9.69 -13.19 -9.52
C PRO A 197 -10.29 -12.35 -8.38
N GLU A 198 -9.50 -11.74 -7.50
CA GLU A 198 -9.97 -10.69 -6.60
C GLU A 198 -10.15 -9.34 -7.32
N LYS A 199 -9.43 -9.14 -8.44
CA LYS A 199 -9.52 -7.92 -9.26
C LYS A 199 -10.77 -7.92 -10.13
N LEU A 200 -11.25 -6.71 -10.49
CA LEU A 200 -12.55 -6.48 -11.12
C LEU A 200 -12.80 -7.35 -12.37
N ILE A 201 -11.92 -7.24 -13.37
CA ILE A 201 -12.12 -7.90 -14.68
C ILE A 201 -12.12 -9.42 -14.56
N PRO A 202 -11.11 -10.07 -13.96
CA PRO A 202 -11.13 -11.52 -13.81
C PRO A 202 -12.27 -12.02 -12.91
N LYS A 203 -12.63 -11.26 -11.86
CA LYS A 203 -13.80 -11.57 -11.01
C LYS A 203 -15.08 -11.61 -11.85
N PHE A 204 -15.32 -10.59 -12.65
CA PHE A 204 -16.52 -10.50 -13.48
C PHE A 204 -16.56 -11.58 -14.54
N ILE A 205 -15.44 -11.90 -15.20
CA ILE A 205 -15.34 -13.00 -16.16
C ILE A 205 -15.71 -14.33 -15.50
N LEU A 206 -15.10 -14.66 -14.36
CA LEU A 206 -15.39 -15.93 -13.66
C LEU A 206 -16.81 -16.02 -13.11
N LEU A 207 -17.39 -14.91 -12.68
CA LEU A 207 -18.80 -14.85 -12.26
C LEU A 207 -19.72 -15.06 -13.46
N ALA A 208 -19.47 -14.40 -14.59
CA ALA A 208 -20.22 -14.57 -15.83
C ALA A 208 -20.16 -16.03 -16.34
N MET A 209 -18.98 -16.66 -16.34
CA MET A 209 -18.82 -18.08 -16.66
C MET A 209 -19.66 -19.01 -15.79
N LYS A 210 -19.87 -18.64 -14.53
CA LYS A 210 -20.66 -19.42 -13.55
C LYS A 210 -22.15 -19.03 -13.53
N GLY A 211 -22.60 -18.15 -14.44
CA GLY A 211 -23.98 -17.64 -14.47
C GLY A 211 -24.37 -16.84 -13.20
N ARG A 212 -23.39 -16.27 -12.49
CA ARG A 212 -23.60 -15.49 -11.27
C ARG A 212 -23.60 -14.00 -11.59
N PRO A 213 -24.36 -13.18 -10.83
CA PRO A 213 -24.39 -11.74 -11.05
C PRO A 213 -23.05 -11.07 -10.75
N LEU A 214 -22.75 -10.00 -11.51
CA LEU A 214 -21.56 -9.17 -11.39
C LEU A 214 -21.80 -8.10 -10.33
N PRO A 215 -21.11 -8.12 -9.16
CA PRO A 215 -21.33 -7.15 -8.11
C PRO A 215 -20.61 -5.83 -8.44
N ILE A 216 -21.37 -4.72 -8.49
CA ILE A 216 -20.84 -3.37 -8.64
C ILE A 216 -20.95 -2.65 -7.31
N HIS A 217 -19.84 -2.11 -6.81
CA HIS A 217 -19.80 -1.29 -5.63
C HIS A 217 -20.39 0.09 -5.91
N GLY A 218 -21.29 0.58 -5.04
CA GLY A 218 -21.98 1.86 -5.26
C GLY A 218 -22.83 1.82 -6.53
N ASP A 219 -22.77 2.85 -7.35
CA ASP A 219 -23.51 3.02 -8.60
C ASP A 219 -22.69 2.63 -9.86
N GLY A 220 -21.39 2.35 -9.70
CA GLY A 220 -20.49 1.99 -10.79
C GLY A 220 -20.06 3.17 -11.66
N SER A 221 -20.25 4.41 -11.20
CA SER A 221 -19.84 5.64 -11.91
C SER A 221 -18.31 5.85 -11.91
N ASN A 222 -17.58 5.21 -10.98
CA ASN A 222 -16.12 5.30 -10.91
C ASN A 222 -15.46 5.07 -12.28
N VAL A 223 -14.51 5.94 -12.61
CA VAL A 223 -13.85 5.99 -13.93
C VAL A 223 -12.39 5.63 -13.78
N TRP A 224 -11.97 4.54 -14.40
CA TRP A 224 -10.59 4.07 -14.32
C TRP A 224 -10.02 3.76 -15.70
N SER A 225 -8.71 3.85 -15.80
CA SER A 225 -7.96 3.46 -16.99
C SER A 225 -7.43 2.03 -16.84
N TYR A 226 -7.46 1.26 -17.94
CA TYR A 226 -7.03 -0.13 -17.95
C TYR A 226 -6.07 -0.41 -19.10
N LEU A 227 -4.92 -1.02 -18.79
CA LEU A 227 -3.92 -1.44 -19.75
C LEU A 227 -3.84 -2.97 -19.85
N TYR A 228 -3.68 -3.48 -21.06
CA TYR A 228 -3.47 -4.90 -21.28
C TYR A 228 -2.06 -5.32 -20.83
N CYS A 229 -1.94 -6.50 -20.19
CA CYS A 229 -0.72 -6.94 -19.51
C CYS A 229 0.53 -7.02 -20.42
N GLU A 230 0.38 -7.38 -21.71
CA GLU A 230 1.50 -7.45 -22.64
C GLU A 230 2.03 -6.05 -23.01
N ASP A 231 1.14 -5.05 -23.13
CA ASP A 231 1.55 -3.65 -23.37
C ASP A 231 2.29 -3.09 -22.16
N VAL A 232 1.85 -3.47 -20.95
CA VAL A 232 2.54 -3.10 -19.70
C VAL A 232 3.90 -3.80 -19.60
N ALA A 233 4.00 -5.07 -20.00
CA ALA A 233 5.28 -5.77 -20.04
C ALA A 233 6.26 -5.11 -21.03
N GLU A 234 5.78 -4.60 -22.18
CA GLU A 234 6.58 -3.82 -23.12
C GLU A 234 6.99 -2.46 -22.53
N ALA A 235 6.12 -1.82 -21.74
CA ALA A 235 6.46 -0.58 -21.03
C ALA A 235 7.63 -0.79 -20.06
N PHE A 236 7.60 -1.86 -19.27
CA PHE A 236 8.70 -2.21 -18.36
C PHE A 236 10.00 -2.55 -19.11
N GLU A 237 9.93 -3.26 -20.23
CA GLU A 237 11.08 -3.50 -21.11
C GLU A 237 11.65 -2.18 -21.65
N THR A 238 10.80 -1.23 -22.05
CA THR A 238 11.20 0.09 -22.51
C THR A 238 11.88 0.89 -21.40
N VAL A 239 11.31 0.93 -20.20
CA VAL A 239 11.89 1.61 -19.03
C VAL A 239 13.21 0.95 -18.63
N LEU A 240 13.31 -0.39 -18.68
CA LEU A 240 14.53 -1.13 -18.38
C LEU A 240 15.69 -0.67 -19.25
N HIS A 241 15.50 -0.50 -20.55
CA HIS A 241 16.58 -0.20 -21.48
C HIS A 241 16.79 1.31 -21.72
N ARG A 242 15.73 2.11 -21.71
CA ARG A 242 15.74 3.52 -22.12
C ARG A 242 15.41 4.51 -21.02
N GLY A 243 14.87 4.03 -19.87
CA GLY A 243 14.54 4.89 -18.74
C GLY A 243 15.79 5.56 -18.17
N GLU A 244 15.68 6.81 -17.81
CA GLU A 244 16.74 7.60 -17.18
C GLU A 244 16.68 7.42 -15.66
N VAL A 245 17.85 7.30 -15.04
CA VAL A 245 18.01 7.20 -13.59
C VAL A 245 17.46 8.47 -12.92
N ASP A 246 16.94 8.33 -11.72
CA ASP A 246 16.28 9.38 -10.91
C ASP A 246 14.99 9.96 -11.53
N HIS A 247 14.40 9.25 -12.52
CA HIS A 247 13.14 9.63 -13.12
C HIS A 247 11.98 8.75 -12.65
N VAL A 248 10.78 9.33 -12.69
CA VAL A 248 9.51 8.64 -12.55
C VAL A 248 8.88 8.50 -13.95
N TYR A 249 8.22 7.38 -14.23
CA TYR A 249 7.49 7.12 -15.47
C TYR A 249 6.08 6.66 -15.18
N ASN A 250 5.09 7.37 -15.68
CA ASN A 250 3.71 6.93 -15.67
C ASN A 250 3.49 5.89 -16.77
N ILE A 251 3.00 4.70 -16.38
CA ILE A 251 2.56 3.66 -17.31
C ILE A 251 1.03 3.72 -17.37
N GLY A 252 0.49 4.53 -18.26
CA GLY A 252 -0.91 4.89 -18.28
C GLY A 252 -1.51 4.93 -19.67
N THR A 253 -2.82 5.15 -19.72
CA THR A 253 -3.58 5.41 -20.93
C THR A 253 -4.64 6.47 -20.65
N LYS A 254 -4.95 7.29 -21.65
CA LYS A 254 -6.04 8.28 -21.61
C LYS A 254 -7.41 7.66 -21.92
N LYS A 255 -7.49 6.35 -22.11
CA LYS A 255 -8.73 5.63 -22.42
C LYS A 255 -9.41 5.19 -21.13
N GLU A 256 -10.24 6.06 -20.61
CA GLU A 256 -10.97 5.84 -19.36
C GLU A 256 -12.26 5.04 -19.58
N ARG A 257 -12.69 4.26 -18.58
CA ARG A 257 -13.93 3.48 -18.59
C ARG A 257 -14.60 3.49 -17.23
N ARG A 258 -15.92 3.67 -17.22
CA ARG A 258 -16.70 3.50 -16.00
C ARG A 258 -16.78 2.01 -15.65
N VAL A 259 -16.80 1.71 -14.36
CA VAL A 259 -16.92 0.33 -13.85
C VAL A 259 -18.18 -0.36 -14.40
N ILE A 260 -19.29 0.40 -14.50
CA ILE A 260 -20.55 -0.12 -15.07
C ILE A 260 -20.40 -0.52 -16.55
N ASP A 261 -19.61 0.23 -17.32
CA ASP A 261 -19.40 -0.06 -18.74
C ASP A 261 -18.50 -1.28 -18.94
N VAL A 262 -17.48 -1.47 -18.07
CA VAL A 262 -16.68 -2.71 -18.03
C VAL A 262 -17.58 -3.93 -17.77
N ALA A 263 -18.51 -3.83 -16.82
CA ALA A 263 -19.45 -4.92 -16.54
C ALA A 263 -20.37 -5.23 -17.75
N LYS A 264 -20.86 -4.19 -18.44
CA LYS A 264 -21.67 -4.33 -19.65
C LYS A 264 -20.89 -4.98 -20.80
N ASP A 265 -19.64 -4.58 -21.00
CA ASP A 265 -18.76 -5.17 -22.02
C ASP A 265 -18.52 -6.65 -21.75
N ILE A 266 -18.32 -7.05 -20.48
CA ILE A 266 -18.18 -8.46 -20.10
C ILE A 266 -19.51 -9.22 -20.32
N CYS A 267 -20.64 -8.64 -19.92
CA CYS A 267 -21.96 -9.24 -20.22
C CYS A 267 -22.14 -9.50 -21.72
N LYS A 268 -21.75 -8.53 -22.56
CA LYS A 268 -21.81 -8.66 -24.03
C LYS A 268 -20.96 -9.83 -24.54
N LEU A 269 -19.75 -10.03 -24.03
CA LEU A 269 -18.87 -11.14 -24.42
C LEU A 269 -19.49 -12.52 -24.11
N PHE A 270 -20.26 -12.62 -23.04
CA PHE A 270 -20.95 -13.86 -22.66
C PHE A 270 -22.41 -13.93 -23.12
N SER A 271 -22.87 -12.99 -23.96
CA SER A 271 -24.28 -12.90 -24.41
C SER A 271 -25.28 -12.81 -23.24
N LEU A 272 -24.88 -12.20 -22.13
CA LEU A 272 -25.71 -11.99 -20.94
C LEU A 272 -26.43 -10.64 -21.02
N LYS A 273 -27.64 -10.56 -20.44
CA LYS A 273 -28.40 -9.30 -20.34
C LYS A 273 -27.90 -8.52 -19.12
N PRO A 274 -27.40 -7.26 -19.27
CA PRO A 274 -26.88 -6.48 -18.15
C PRO A 274 -27.90 -6.32 -17.02
N ASP A 275 -29.15 -6.01 -17.32
CA ASP A 275 -30.21 -5.73 -16.33
C ASP A 275 -30.48 -6.90 -15.35
N THR A 276 -30.21 -8.12 -15.78
CA THR A 276 -30.40 -9.31 -14.94
C THR A 276 -29.11 -9.84 -14.33
N ASN A 277 -27.97 -9.48 -14.89
CA ASN A 277 -26.68 -10.04 -14.49
C ASN A 277 -25.77 -9.03 -13.75
N ILE A 278 -26.13 -7.75 -13.66
CA ILE A 278 -25.44 -6.76 -12.85
C ILE A 278 -26.20 -6.56 -11.57
N LYS A 279 -25.50 -6.57 -10.41
CA LYS A 279 -26.09 -6.33 -9.10
C LYS A 279 -25.29 -5.26 -8.36
N PHE A 280 -25.94 -4.18 -8.00
CA PHE A 280 -25.32 -3.15 -7.15
C PHE A 280 -25.23 -3.65 -5.70
N VAL A 281 -24.09 -3.40 -5.07
CA VAL A 281 -23.79 -3.78 -3.69
C VAL A 281 -23.29 -2.55 -2.93
N GLU A 282 -23.25 -2.65 -1.59
CA GLU A 282 -22.72 -1.59 -0.74
C GLU A 282 -21.29 -1.20 -1.17
N ASN A 283 -20.99 0.09 -1.10
CA ASN A 283 -19.66 0.58 -1.45
C ASN A 283 -18.63 0.17 -0.38
N ARG A 284 -17.35 0.16 -0.75
CA ARG A 284 -16.25 0.01 0.20
C ARG A 284 -16.04 1.33 0.97
N PRO A 285 -15.29 1.33 2.10
CA PRO A 285 -15.10 2.53 2.94
C PRO A 285 -14.62 3.75 2.17
N PHE A 286 -13.75 3.54 1.19
CA PHE A 286 -13.32 4.54 0.24
C PHE A 286 -13.15 3.91 -1.14
N ASN A 287 -13.61 4.57 -2.19
CA ASN A 287 -13.60 4.07 -3.56
C ASN A 287 -13.35 5.25 -4.51
N ASP A 288 -12.09 5.44 -4.88
CA ASP A 288 -11.64 6.56 -5.70
C ASP A 288 -12.47 6.68 -6.97
N GLN A 289 -12.91 7.90 -7.29
CA GLN A 289 -13.81 8.16 -8.41
C GLN A 289 -13.07 8.10 -9.74
N ARG A 290 -11.87 8.67 -9.84
CA ARG A 290 -11.15 8.76 -11.11
C ARG A 290 -9.64 8.72 -10.93
N TYR A 291 -8.95 8.00 -11.82
CA TYR A 291 -7.49 8.04 -11.99
C TYR A 291 -7.17 8.40 -13.44
N PHE A 292 -6.54 9.54 -13.64
CA PHE A 292 -6.18 10.01 -14.98
C PHE A 292 -4.70 10.38 -15.03
N LEU A 293 -3.91 9.64 -15.81
CA LEU A 293 -2.46 9.82 -15.92
C LEU A 293 -2.05 10.49 -17.22
N ASP A 294 -1.02 11.32 -17.16
CA ASP A 294 -0.23 11.73 -18.30
C ASP A 294 0.95 10.76 -18.48
N ASP A 295 1.01 10.09 -19.64
CA ASP A 295 2.01 9.09 -19.99
C ASP A 295 3.04 9.60 -21.02
N GLN A 296 3.12 10.91 -21.22
CA GLN A 296 3.92 11.52 -22.28
C GLN A 296 5.41 11.23 -22.13
N ARG A 297 5.92 11.17 -20.90
CA ARG A 297 7.33 10.85 -20.65
C ARG A 297 7.70 9.45 -21.13
N LEU A 298 6.84 8.46 -20.91
CA LEU A 298 7.04 7.09 -21.39
C LEU A 298 6.91 7.02 -22.93
N LYS A 299 5.98 7.75 -23.53
CA LYS A 299 5.84 7.87 -24.99
C LYS A 299 7.08 8.46 -25.64
N ASN A 300 7.76 9.38 -24.99
CA ASN A 300 9.01 9.95 -25.47
C ASN A 300 10.15 8.92 -25.51
N LEU A 301 10.06 7.83 -24.74
CA LEU A 301 10.96 6.66 -24.84
C LEU A 301 10.61 5.72 -26.00
N GLY A 302 9.51 5.98 -26.71
CA GLY A 302 9.05 5.20 -27.87
C GLY A 302 8.07 4.08 -27.54
N TRP A 303 7.48 4.05 -26.33
CA TRP A 303 6.42 3.11 -25.99
C TRP A 303 5.05 3.67 -26.39
N PHE A 304 4.15 2.79 -26.85
CA PHE A 304 2.76 3.11 -27.16
C PHE A 304 1.88 1.90 -26.81
N GLU A 305 0.69 2.15 -26.29
CA GLU A 305 -0.35 1.14 -26.13
C GLU A 305 -0.75 0.58 -27.51
N ARG A 306 -0.66 -0.74 -27.67
CA ARG A 306 -0.92 -1.44 -28.95
C ARG A 306 -2.23 -2.19 -28.96
N THR A 307 -2.65 -2.75 -27.82
CA THR A 307 -3.81 -3.61 -27.71
C THR A 307 -5.07 -2.77 -27.48
N SER A 308 -6.08 -2.92 -28.34
CA SER A 308 -7.36 -2.29 -28.10
C SER A 308 -8.08 -2.92 -26.91
N TRP A 309 -9.01 -2.17 -26.31
CA TRP A 309 -9.82 -2.70 -25.20
C TRP A 309 -10.56 -3.98 -25.58
N GLU A 310 -11.22 -3.98 -26.73
CA GLU A 310 -12.02 -5.09 -27.23
C GLU A 310 -11.15 -6.35 -27.43
N GLU A 311 -9.97 -6.17 -28.03
CA GLU A 311 -9.02 -7.26 -28.25
C GLU A 311 -8.47 -7.80 -26.93
N GLY A 312 -8.01 -6.94 -26.04
CA GLY A 312 -7.45 -7.32 -24.75
C GLY A 312 -8.48 -8.03 -23.87
N LEU A 313 -9.72 -7.49 -23.81
CA LEU A 313 -10.78 -8.09 -23.02
C LEU A 313 -11.20 -9.47 -23.58
N ARG A 314 -11.29 -9.62 -24.91
CA ARG A 314 -11.54 -10.89 -25.56
C ARG A 314 -10.45 -11.92 -25.26
N LYS A 315 -9.17 -11.57 -25.44
CA LYS A 315 -8.03 -12.44 -25.11
C LYS A 315 -8.05 -12.86 -23.63
N THR A 316 -8.39 -11.94 -22.75
CA THR A 316 -8.50 -12.23 -21.32
C THR A 316 -9.62 -13.23 -21.06
N MET A 317 -10.80 -13.01 -21.61
CA MET A 317 -11.95 -13.91 -21.49
C MET A 317 -11.62 -15.30 -22.01
N GLU A 318 -11.07 -15.41 -23.24
CA GLU A 318 -10.69 -16.68 -23.86
C GLU A 318 -9.69 -17.46 -22.99
N TRP A 319 -8.76 -16.77 -22.38
CA TRP A 319 -7.80 -17.39 -21.46
C TRP A 319 -8.48 -17.99 -20.23
N TYR A 320 -9.40 -17.25 -19.56
CA TYR A 320 -10.12 -17.77 -18.39
C TYR A 320 -11.04 -18.93 -18.74
N VAL A 321 -11.71 -18.88 -19.90
CA VAL A 321 -12.53 -19.97 -20.42
C VAL A 321 -11.69 -21.24 -20.65
N SER A 322 -10.49 -21.07 -21.18
CA SER A 322 -9.55 -22.19 -21.44
C SER A 322 -8.84 -22.70 -20.18
N ASN A 323 -8.81 -21.89 -19.10
CA ASN A 323 -8.08 -22.21 -17.87
C ASN A 323 -8.94 -22.03 -16.60
N PRO A 324 -10.14 -22.65 -16.50
CA PRO A 324 -11.13 -22.37 -15.46
C PRO A 324 -10.64 -22.70 -14.04
N ASN A 325 -9.68 -23.61 -13.90
CA ASN A 325 -9.13 -24.08 -12.62
C ASN A 325 -7.68 -23.62 -12.39
N TRP A 326 -7.23 -22.57 -13.08
CA TRP A 326 -5.85 -22.08 -12.97
C TRP A 326 -5.47 -21.75 -11.53
N TRP A 327 -6.34 -21.07 -10.82
CA TRP A 327 -6.13 -20.61 -9.45
C TRP A 327 -6.69 -21.56 -8.36
N GLY A 328 -7.28 -22.70 -8.75
CA GLY A 328 -7.92 -23.62 -7.80
C GLY A 328 -9.19 -23.03 -7.17
N ASP A 329 -9.35 -23.13 -5.85
CA ASP A 329 -10.50 -22.54 -5.15
C ASP A 329 -10.35 -21.03 -5.01
N VAL A 330 -11.22 -20.32 -5.72
CA VAL A 330 -11.30 -18.83 -5.71
C VAL A 330 -12.63 -18.34 -5.15
N SER A 331 -13.37 -19.18 -4.45
CA SER A 331 -14.71 -18.84 -3.93
C SER A 331 -14.70 -17.58 -3.06
N GLY A 332 -13.69 -17.44 -2.21
CA GLY A 332 -13.49 -16.25 -1.38
C GLY A 332 -13.19 -14.98 -2.17
N ALA A 333 -12.39 -15.09 -3.24
CA ALA A 333 -12.05 -13.96 -4.12
C ALA A 333 -13.25 -13.44 -4.92
N LEU A 334 -14.24 -14.32 -5.19
CA LEU A 334 -15.45 -13.97 -5.94
C LEU A 334 -16.56 -13.34 -5.09
N LEU A 335 -16.36 -13.18 -3.79
CA LEU A 335 -17.29 -12.44 -2.94
C LEU A 335 -17.33 -10.95 -3.33
N PRO A 336 -18.46 -10.25 -3.12
CA PRO A 336 -18.54 -8.80 -3.36
C PRO A 336 -17.46 -8.02 -2.61
N HIS A 337 -17.21 -8.36 -1.36
CA HIS A 337 -16.20 -7.77 -0.49
C HIS A 337 -15.27 -8.86 0.06
N PRO A 338 -14.25 -9.28 -0.70
CA PRO A 338 -13.34 -10.35 -0.27
C PRO A 338 -12.29 -9.84 0.73
N ARG A 339 -12.71 -9.39 1.91
CA ARG A 339 -11.78 -8.97 2.96
C ARG A 339 -11.21 -10.19 3.67
N MET A 340 -9.90 -10.32 3.69
CA MET A 340 -9.23 -11.26 4.60
C MET A 340 -9.23 -10.66 6.00
N LEU A 341 -10.21 -11.03 6.82
CA LEU A 341 -10.17 -10.81 8.25
C LEU A 341 -9.14 -11.79 8.85
N MET A 342 -7.91 -11.35 9.00
CA MET A 342 -6.87 -12.08 9.72
C MET A 342 -6.99 -11.77 11.22
N VAL A 343 -8.08 -12.20 11.85
CA VAL A 343 -8.15 -12.32 13.30
C VAL A 343 -8.32 -13.81 13.62
N PRO A 344 -7.27 -14.50 14.07
CA PRO A 344 -7.42 -15.86 14.56
C PRO A 344 -8.32 -15.84 15.80
N GLY A 345 -9.50 -16.45 15.72
CA GLY A 345 -10.37 -16.71 16.88
C GLY A 345 -11.71 -16.01 16.94
N ILE A 346 -12.14 -15.26 15.92
CA ILE A 346 -13.52 -14.75 15.86
C ILE A 346 -14.29 -15.51 14.78
N GLU A 347 -15.00 -16.57 15.19
CA GLU A 347 -16.03 -17.20 14.36
C GLU A 347 -17.17 -16.21 14.16
N LYS A 348 -17.53 -15.93 12.90
CA LYS A 348 -18.72 -15.15 12.55
C LYS A 348 -19.97 -15.90 13.05
N LYS A 349 -20.64 -15.38 14.06
CA LYS A 349 -22.07 -15.68 14.26
C LYS A 349 -22.82 -15.05 13.08
N SER A 350 -23.41 -15.87 12.23
CA SER A 350 -24.33 -15.48 11.17
C SER A 350 -25.52 -14.75 11.82
N VAL A 351 -25.64 -13.45 11.58
CA VAL A 351 -26.89 -12.73 11.86
C VAL A 351 -27.85 -13.08 10.74
N GLY A 352 -28.89 -13.83 11.08
CA GLY A 352 -29.96 -14.24 10.18
C GLY A 352 -30.69 -13.02 9.60
N SER A 353 -30.98 -13.13 8.32
CA SER A 353 -31.88 -12.26 7.57
C SER A 353 -33.27 -12.31 8.17
N ASP A 354 -33.74 -11.22 8.78
CA ASP A 354 -35.16 -10.84 8.90
C ASP A 354 -35.24 -9.39 9.40
N ILE A 355 -35.38 -8.44 8.49
CA ILE A 355 -36.04 -7.16 8.76
C ILE A 355 -36.77 -6.74 7.48
N SER A 356 -38.08 -6.86 7.56
CA SER A 356 -39.07 -6.35 6.64
C SER A 356 -39.18 -4.82 6.66
N ASN A 357 -39.45 -4.27 5.48
CA ASN A 357 -39.80 -2.90 5.14
C ASN A 357 -40.55 -2.08 6.20
N SER A 358 -40.09 -0.87 6.48
CA SER A 358 -40.94 0.29 6.63
C SER A 358 -40.17 1.56 6.25
N GLY A 359 -40.68 2.26 5.23
CA GLY A 359 -40.09 3.50 4.74
C GLY A 359 -40.39 4.68 5.67
N SER A 360 -39.47 5.62 5.73
CA SER A 360 -39.77 7.04 5.92
C SER A 360 -38.58 7.90 5.47
N SER A 361 -38.93 8.87 4.65
CA SER A 361 -38.12 9.98 4.14
C SER A 361 -37.54 10.83 5.29
N PHE A 362 -36.27 11.20 5.19
CA PHE A 362 -35.74 12.33 5.95
C PHE A 362 -34.92 13.27 5.08
N SER A 363 -35.31 14.54 5.16
CA SER A 363 -34.72 15.71 4.53
C SER A 363 -33.39 16.09 5.18
N LYS A 364 -32.52 16.69 4.37
CA LYS A 364 -31.29 17.39 4.80
C LYS A 364 -31.66 18.54 5.71
N ASP A 365 -31.06 18.60 6.88
CA ASP A 365 -30.49 19.78 7.52
C ASP A 365 -30.05 19.47 8.97
N ASN A 366 -28.90 20.11 9.35
CA ASN A 366 -28.35 20.28 10.69
C ASN A 366 -27.24 19.32 11.15
N LEU A 367 -26.02 19.79 10.89
CA LEU A 367 -24.85 19.49 11.74
C LEU A 367 -25.07 20.04 13.14
N SER A 368 -25.18 19.15 14.12
CA SER A 368 -24.70 19.40 15.49
C SER A 368 -24.85 18.14 16.36
N GLN A 369 -23.73 17.74 16.96
CA GLN A 369 -23.61 16.91 18.19
C GLN A 369 -24.50 15.66 18.31
N SER A 370 -23.97 14.47 18.04
CA SER A 370 -24.54 13.22 18.53
C SER A 370 -23.64 12.55 19.58
N ARG A 371 -24.00 12.75 20.84
CA ARG A 371 -23.66 11.85 21.94
C ARG A 371 -24.37 10.51 21.72
N VAL A 372 -23.59 9.44 21.62
CA VAL A 372 -24.14 8.07 21.63
C VAL A 372 -24.65 7.77 23.05
N MET A 373 -25.94 7.61 23.19
CA MET A 373 -26.59 7.08 24.40
C MET A 373 -26.75 5.58 24.32
N VAL A 374 -26.17 4.87 25.27
CA VAL A 374 -26.37 3.43 25.49
C VAL A 374 -27.61 3.24 26.37
N PRO A 375 -28.53 2.26 26.10
CA PRO A 375 -29.73 2.08 26.90
C PRO A 375 -29.40 1.56 28.29
N ALA A 376 -30.01 2.18 29.28
CA ALA A 376 -29.87 1.84 30.69
C ALA A 376 -30.66 0.56 31.04
N SER A 377 -29.95 -0.46 31.51
CA SER A 377 -30.56 -1.50 32.34
C SER A 377 -30.48 -1.09 33.82
N LYS A 378 -31.63 -1.08 34.47
CA LYS A 378 -31.74 -0.76 35.90
C LYS A 378 -31.10 -1.89 36.73
N ASN A 379 -29.95 -1.62 37.31
CA ASN A 379 -29.53 -2.20 38.59
C ASN A 379 -28.72 -1.15 39.33
N ASN A 380 -29.17 -0.82 40.53
CA ASN A 380 -28.62 0.16 41.43
C ASN A 380 -27.25 -0.28 41.95
N SER A 381 -26.20 0.18 41.31
CA SER A 381 -24.86 0.45 41.89
C SER A 381 -24.24 1.55 41.02
N SER A 382 -23.86 2.66 41.66
CA SER A 382 -23.22 3.78 40.99
C SER A 382 -22.03 3.29 40.15
N PRO A 383 -21.90 3.61 38.83
CA PRO A 383 -20.75 3.22 38.06
C PRO A 383 -19.54 4.03 38.55
N GLN A 384 -18.61 3.35 39.23
CA GLN A 384 -17.26 3.90 39.40
C GLN A 384 -16.69 4.14 38.03
N LYS A 385 -16.38 5.42 37.69
CA LYS A 385 -15.57 5.77 36.52
C LYS A 385 -14.33 4.88 36.53
N PRO A 386 -13.99 4.16 35.41
CA PRO A 386 -12.78 3.36 35.37
C PRO A 386 -11.60 4.27 35.74
N SER A 387 -10.84 3.89 36.76
CA SER A 387 -9.69 4.65 37.21
C SER A 387 -8.68 4.69 36.07
N LEU A 388 -8.28 5.89 35.62
CA LEU A 388 -7.27 6.07 34.58
C LEU A 388 -5.97 5.37 34.98
N LYS A 389 -5.36 4.63 34.07
CA LYS A 389 -4.05 4.02 34.26
C LYS A 389 -3.27 4.08 32.95
N PHE A 390 -2.11 4.70 32.95
CA PHE A 390 -1.34 4.98 31.75
C PHE A 390 -0.12 4.07 31.57
N LEU A 391 0.17 3.70 30.33
CA LEU A 391 1.41 3.05 29.92
C LEU A 391 2.17 4.03 29.01
N ILE A 392 3.39 4.41 29.40
CA ILE A 392 4.16 5.46 28.72
C ILE A 392 5.45 4.85 28.15
N TYR A 393 5.63 4.92 26.84
CA TYR A 393 6.89 4.60 26.15
C TYR A 393 7.73 5.86 25.96
N GLY A 394 9.06 5.74 26.00
CA GLY A 394 9.98 6.87 25.85
C GLY A 394 10.44 7.50 27.16
N ARG A 395 10.57 6.72 28.25
CA ARG A 395 10.96 7.17 29.59
C ARG A 395 12.18 8.10 29.63
N THR A 396 13.20 7.82 28.83
CA THR A 396 14.47 8.57 28.82
C THR A 396 14.44 9.84 27.98
N GLY A 397 13.36 10.03 27.19
CA GLY A 397 13.14 11.26 26.42
C GLY A 397 12.52 12.36 27.28
N TRP A 398 12.60 13.60 26.78
CA TRP A 398 12.06 14.77 27.46
C TRP A 398 10.56 14.67 27.71
N ILE A 399 9.78 14.38 26.65
CA ILE A 399 8.30 14.29 26.72
C ILE A 399 7.87 13.14 27.62
N GLY A 400 8.41 11.93 27.43
CA GLY A 400 8.04 10.76 28.24
C GLY A 400 8.39 10.95 29.73
N GLY A 401 9.54 11.56 30.03
CA GLY A 401 9.93 11.91 31.38
C GLY A 401 9.01 12.96 32.02
N LEU A 402 8.56 13.96 31.23
CA LEU A 402 7.64 15.01 31.69
C LEU A 402 6.25 14.43 31.98
N LEU A 403 5.74 13.56 31.12
CA LEU A 403 4.45 12.87 31.32
C LEU A 403 4.43 12.09 32.64
N GLY A 404 5.48 11.32 32.94
CA GLY A 404 5.57 10.63 34.21
C GLY A 404 5.57 11.54 35.42
N LYS A 405 6.25 12.70 35.33
CA LYS A 405 6.23 13.73 36.40
C LYS A 405 4.82 14.32 36.58
N ILE A 406 4.11 14.60 35.49
CA ILE A 406 2.72 15.09 35.52
C ILE A 406 1.80 14.06 36.16
N CYS A 407 1.88 12.81 35.73
CA CYS A 407 1.09 11.73 36.32
C CYS A 407 1.33 11.57 37.82
N SER A 408 2.60 11.61 38.25
CA SER A 408 2.97 11.56 39.68
C SER A 408 2.39 12.74 40.45
N LYS A 409 2.47 13.96 39.92
CA LYS A 409 1.93 15.17 40.57
C LYS A 409 0.41 15.15 40.69
N GLN A 410 -0.27 14.54 39.72
CA GLN A 410 -1.74 14.48 39.68
C GLN A 410 -2.30 13.18 40.31
N GLY A 411 -1.46 12.30 40.82
CA GLY A 411 -1.89 11.03 41.41
C GLY A 411 -2.48 10.05 40.40
N ILE A 412 -2.15 10.17 39.11
CA ILE A 412 -2.63 9.26 38.06
C ILE A 412 -1.71 8.05 38.02
N PRO A 413 -2.24 6.83 38.22
CA PRO A 413 -1.45 5.60 38.10
C PRO A 413 -0.85 5.46 36.71
N PHE A 414 0.45 5.21 36.63
CA PHE A 414 1.14 4.95 35.36
C PHE A 414 2.30 3.98 35.54
N ALA A 415 2.74 3.42 34.42
CA ALA A 415 3.99 2.66 34.33
C ALA A 415 4.72 3.04 33.04
N TYR A 416 6.04 2.92 33.07
CA TYR A 416 6.83 3.01 31.84
C TYR A 416 6.91 1.64 31.17
N GLY A 417 6.67 1.59 29.86
CA GLY A 417 6.89 0.41 29.05
C GLY A 417 8.36 0.00 29.04
N LYS A 418 8.62 -1.29 29.13
CA LYS A 418 9.95 -1.89 29.12
C LYS A 418 10.32 -2.44 27.75
N GLY A 419 9.30 -2.76 26.92
CA GLY A 419 9.46 -3.34 25.60
C GLY A 419 10.01 -2.33 24.59
N ARG A 420 10.75 -2.86 23.61
CA ARG A 420 11.09 -2.13 22.40
C ARG A 420 9.85 -2.02 21.52
N LEU A 421 9.62 -0.86 20.88
CA LEU A 421 8.42 -0.65 20.05
C LEU A 421 8.31 -1.63 18.90
N GLU A 422 9.43 -2.04 18.34
CA GLU A 422 9.55 -2.99 17.24
C GLU A 422 9.35 -4.46 17.65
N GLU A 423 9.30 -4.75 18.96
CA GLU A 423 9.19 -6.10 19.52
C GLU A 423 7.77 -6.36 20.06
N ARG A 424 6.88 -6.81 19.17
CA ARG A 424 5.46 -7.04 19.49
C ARG A 424 5.22 -7.86 20.76
N SER A 425 5.99 -8.93 20.96
CA SER A 425 5.87 -9.79 22.14
C SER A 425 6.12 -9.06 23.46
N GLN A 426 7.06 -8.12 23.46
CA GLN A 426 7.37 -7.29 24.63
C GLN A 426 6.26 -6.28 24.90
N LEU A 427 5.67 -5.67 23.85
CA LEU A 427 4.54 -4.75 23.99
C LEU A 427 3.32 -5.46 24.58
N LEU A 428 3.02 -6.67 24.11
CA LEU A 428 1.95 -7.50 24.66
C LEU A 428 2.19 -7.86 26.14
N ALA A 429 3.42 -8.16 26.52
CA ALA A 429 3.80 -8.45 27.91
C ALA A 429 3.62 -7.22 28.80
N ASP A 430 4.00 -6.02 28.32
CA ASP A 430 3.79 -4.76 29.02
C ASP A 430 2.30 -4.47 29.24
N ILE A 431 1.47 -4.59 28.21
CA ILE A 431 0.01 -4.37 28.30
C ILE A 431 -0.63 -5.36 29.27
N LYS A 432 -0.29 -6.65 29.17
CA LYS A 432 -0.80 -7.69 30.06
C LYS A 432 -0.43 -7.45 31.53
N THR A 433 0.78 -6.95 31.77
CA THR A 433 1.29 -6.68 33.13
C THR A 433 0.70 -5.41 33.70
N VAL A 434 0.67 -4.33 32.92
CA VAL A 434 0.24 -3.01 33.36
C VAL A 434 -1.28 -2.89 33.37
N LYS A 435 -1.97 -3.51 32.42
CA LYS A 435 -3.42 -3.36 32.17
C LYS A 435 -3.80 -1.88 32.09
N PRO A 436 -3.24 -1.12 31.14
CA PRO A 436 -3.49 0.31 31.02
C PRO A 436 -4.88 0.58 30.47
N THR A 437 -5.37 1.79 30.66
CA THR A 437 -6.55 2.35 29.97
C THR A 437 -6.15 3.15 28.74
N HIS A 438 -4.95 3.73 28.72
CA HIS A 438 -4.41 4.55 27.63
C HIS A 438 -2.90 4.31 27.50
N VAL A 439 -2.40 4.42 26.27
CA VAL A 439 -0.98 4.26 25.97
C VAL A 439 -0.45 5.58 25.37
N PHE A 440 0.69 6.04 25.88
CA PHE A 440 1.38 7.23 25.37
C PHE A 440 2.67 6.83 24.69
N ASN A 441 2.79 7.12 23.40
CA ASN A 441 4.00 6.90 22.64
C ASN A 441 4.82 8.19 22.49
N ALA A 442 5.72 8.41 23.44
CA ALA A 442 6.75 9.44 23.36
C ALA A 442 8.13 8.84 23.02
N ALA A 443 8.17 7.58 22.60
CA ALA A 443 9.40 6.95 22.14
C ALA A 443 9.64 7.28 20.66
N GLY A 444 10.88 7.54 20.33
CA GLY A 444 11.31 7.82 18.97
C GLY A 444 12.82 8.06 18.94
N VAL A 445 13.41 7.89 17.78
CA VAL A 445 14.80 8.20 17.53
C VAL A 445 14.87 9.57 16.86
N THR A 446 15.47 10.53 17.56
CA THR A 446 15.79 11.88 17.05
C THR A 446 17.29 12.06 16.83
N GLY A 447 18.09 11.05 17.28
CA GLY A 447 19.55 11.10 17.24
C GLY A 447 20.19 11.93 18.35
N ARG A 448 21.50 11.82 18.44
CA ARG A 448 22.34 12.65 19.31
C ARG A 448 23.61 12.99 18.55
N PRO A 449 24.02 14.26 18.46
CA PRO A 449 23.51 15.41 19.22
C PRO A 449 22.21 16.03 18.67
N ASN A 450 21.82 15.74 17.42
CA ASN A 450 20.65 16.30 16.75
C ASN A 450 20.05 15.31 15.73
N ILE A 451 19.07 15.75 14.92
CA ILE A 451 18.38 14.95 13.92
C ILE A 451 19.27 14.51 12.75
N ASP A 452 20.43 15.14 12.53
CA ASP A 452 21.38 14.75 11.47
C ASP A 452 21.93 13.34 11.68
N TRP A 453 21.93 12.88 12.93
CA TRP A 453 22.24 11.48 13.24
C TRP A 453 21.34 10.51 12.46
N CYS A 454 20.08 10.87 12.22
CA CYS A 454 19.13 10.04 11.47
C CYS A 454 19.55 9.87 9.99
N GLU A 455 20.31 10.83 9.44
CA GLU A 455 20.82 10.72 8.06
C GLU A 455 21.84 9.59 7.90
N SER A 456 22.60 9.31 8.95
CA SER A 456 23.61 8.22 8.96
C SER A 456 23.09 6.91 9.59
N HIS A 457 21.89 6.91 10.22
CA HIS A 457 21.33 5.78 10.94
C HIS A 457 19.87 5.48 10.49
N LYS A 458 19.66 5.50 9.16
CA LYS A 458 18.32 5.43 8.55
C LYS A 458 17.55 4.17 8.91
N THR A 459 18.19 3.01 8.90
CA THR A 459 17.56 1.74 9.28
C THR A 459 17.03 1.75 10.71
N GLN A 460 17.84 2.25 11.65
CA GLN A 460 17.42 2.35 13.05
C GLN A 460 16.30 3.36 13.24
N THR A 461 16.36 4.48 12.51
CA THR A 461 15.31 5.51 12.51
C THR A 461 13.98 4.94 12.03
N ILE A 462 13.97 4.19 10.90
CA ILE A 462 12.77 3.53 10.40
C ILE A 462 12.26 2.47 11.37
N ARG A 463 13.16 1.60 11.87
CA ARG A 463 12.75 0.57 12.82
C ARG A 463 11.96 1.13 13.99
N THR A 464 12.50 2.18 14.62
CA THR A 464 11.86 2.73 15.81
C THR A 464 10.73 3.70 15.48
N ASN A 465 10.95 4.66 14.57
CA ASN A 465 9.97 5.71 14.31
C ASN A 465 8.79 5.24 13.46
N VAL A 466 9.01 4.30 12.53
CA VAL A 466 7.95 3.80 11.65
C VAL A 466 7.42 2.45 12.14
N VAL A 467 8.23 1.40 12.03
CA VAL A 467 7.80 0.03 12.35
C VAL A 467 7.35 -0.07 13.80
N GLY A 468 8.15 0.44 14.74
CA GLY A 468 7.82 0.38 16.15
C GLY A 468 6.54 1.13 16.50
N THR A 469 6.34 2.32 15.96
CA THR A 469 5.13 3.12 16.21
C THR A 469 3.88 2.43 15.68
N LEU A 470 3.94 1.87 14.46
CA LEU A 470 2.82 1.13 13.87
C LEU A 470 2.56 -0.19 14.61
N THR A 471 3.60 -0.88 15.04
CA THR A 471 3.46 -2.10 15.86
C THR A 471 2.72 -1.79 17.16
N LEU A 472 3.05 -0.67 17.82
CA LEU A 472 2.38 -0.26 19.05
C LEU A 472 0.91 0.13 18.79
N ALA A 473 0.63 0.86 17.69
CA ALA A 473 -0.73 1.26 17.31
C ALA A 473 -1.63 0.03 17.08
N ASP A 474 -1.10 -0.96 16.37
CA ASP A 474 -1.78 -2.22 16.08
C ASP A 474 -2.04 -3.03 17.37
N VAL A 475 -1.05 -3.17 18.23
CA VAL A 475 -1.21 -3.84 19.54
C VAL A 475 -2.25 -3.10 20.41
N CYS A 476 -2.26 -1.77 20.42
CA CYS A 476 -3.26 -0.99 21.14
C CYS A 476 -4.66 -1.22 20.57
N ARG A 477 -4.82 -1.27 19.24
CA ARG A 477 -6.09 -1.53 18.57
C ARG A 477 -6.66 -2.90 18.93
N GLU A 478 -5.85 -3.95 18.88
CA GLU A 478 -6.27 -5.31 19.25
C GLU A 478 -6.76 -5.42 20.70
N HIS A 479 -6.25 -4.56 21.58
CA HIS A 479 -6.62 -4.55 23.00
C HIS A 479 -7.66 -3.47 23.36
N GLY A 480 -8.22 -2.79 22.36
CA GLY A 480 -9.21 -1.72 22.57
C GLY A 480 -8.66 -0.51 23.35
N LEU A 481 -7.36 -0.22 23.21
CA LEU A 481 -6.67 0.85 23.91
C LEU A 481 -6.50 2.07 23.00
N LEU A 482 -6.79 3.27 23.54
CA LEU A 482 -6.45 4.53 22.88
C LEU A 482 -4.95 4.78 23.00
N MET A 483 -4.30 5.06 21.87
CA MET A 483 -2.90 5.47 21.80
C MET A 483 -2.78 6.97 21.51
N MET A 484 -2.01 7.68 22.34
CA MET A 484 -1.60 9.06 22.10
C MET A 484 -0.19 9.05 21.52
N ASN A 485 -0.05 9.41 20.23
CA ASN A 485 1.26 9.43 19.56
C ASN A 485 1.82 10.84 19.45
N TYR A 486 3.04 11.06 19.94
CA TYR A 486 3.74 12.34 19.81
C TYR A 486 4.45 12.41 18.45
N ALA A 487 3.90 13.24 17.59
CA ALA A 487 4.47 13.61 16.28
C ALA A 487 5.41 14.81 16.42
N THR A 488 5.66 15.55 15.38
CA THR A 488 6.60 16.69 15.39
C THR A 488 6.16 17.79 14.45
N GLY A 489 6.44 19.04 14.79
CA GLY A 489 6.31 20.19 13.89
C GLY A 489 7.42 20.25 12.82
N CYS A 490 8.50 19.46 12.95
CA CYS A 490 9.60 19.44 11.97
C CYS A 490 9.20 18.84 10.59
N ILE A 491 7.93 18.56 10.37
CA ILE A 491 7.36 18.14 9.10
C ILE A 491 6.81 19.30 8.27
N PHE A 492 6.98 20.53 8.78
CA PHE A 492 6.55 21.76 8.10
C PHE A 492 7.72 22.68 7.83
N GLU A 493 7.65 23.41 6.72
CA GLU A 493 8.49 24.55 6.40
C GLU A 493 7.63 25.73 5.96
N TYR A 494 8.13 26.95 6.15
CA TYR A 494 7.42 28.15 5.73
C TYR A 494 7.21 28.17 4.22
N ASP A 495 6.01 28.54 3.79
CA ASP A 495 5.59 28.63 2.39
C ASP A 495 4.87 29.96 2.10
N ALA A 496 4.30 30.09 0.91
CA ALA A 496 3.62 31.33 0.50
C ALA A 496 2.39 31.66 1.36
N THR A 497 1.74 30.66 1.93
CA THR A 497 0.55 30.81 2.78
C THR A 497 0.90 30.92 4.28
N HIS A 498 2.07 30.41 4.67
CA HIS A 498 2.60 30.42 6.04
C HIS A 498 3.98 31.08 6.03
N SER A 499 4.05 32.36 5.70
CA SER A 499 5.34 33.06 5.60
C SER A 499 5.90 33.38 6.99
N LEU A 500 7.22 33.34 7.12
CA LEU A 500 7.91 33.65 8.36
C LEU A 500 7.52 35.08 8.84
N GLY A 501 7.02 35.17 10.08
CA GLY A 501 6.60 36.45 10.69
C GLY A 501 5.17 36.88 10.34
N SER A 502 4.38 36.07 9.65
CA SER A 502 2.98 36.39 9.30
C SER A 502 1.97 36.16 10.44
N GLU A 503 2.38 35.63 11.59
CA GLU A 503 1.49 35.17 12.67
C GLU A 503 0.51 34.03 12.26
N ILE A 504 0.58 33.56 11.01
CA ILE A 504 -0.22 32.42 10.53
C ILE A 504 0.59 31.15 10.76
N GLY A 505 0.14 30.33 11.72
CA GLY A 505 0.72 29.01 12.00
C GLY A 505 0.04 27.89 11.25
N PHE A 506 0.73 26.74 11.13
CA PHE A 506 0.15 25.51 10.62
C PHE A 506 -0.92 24.97 11.58
N LYS A 507 -2.02 24.49 11.04
CA LYS A 507 -3.16 23.91 11.76
C LYS A 507 -3.10 22.39 11.74
N GLU A 508 -4.00 21.77 12.49
CA GLU A 508 -4.12 20.31 12.58
C GLU A 508 -4.48 19.67 11.25
N GLU A 509 -5.22 20.37 10.39
CA GLU A 509 -5.63 19.91 9.05
C GLU A 509 -4.53 20.05 8.00
N ASP A 510 -3.50 20.90 8.27
CA ASP A 510 -2.46 21.15 7.29
C ASP A 510 -1.62 19.90 7.03
N LYS A 511 -1.35 19.69 5.74
CA LYS A 511 -0.53 18.55 5.31
C LYS A 511 0.94 18.87 5.48
N PRO A 512 1.76 17.89 5.90
CA PRO A 512 3.21 18.05 5.93
C PRO A 512 3.77 18.50 4.58
N ASN A 513 4.54 19.58 4.57
CA ASN A 513 5.15 20.16 3.37
C ASN A 513 6.68 20.11 3.37
N PHE A 514 7.31 19.67 4.47
CA PHE A 514 8.76 19.56 4.60
C PHE A 514 9.24 18.10 4.64
N ALA A 515 10.10 17.74 3.70
CA ALA A 515 10.75 16.44 3.60
C ALA A 515 12.28 16.55 3.49
N GLY A 516 12.86 17.65 3.95
CA GLY A 516 14.29 17.96 3.81
C GLY A 516 15.21 17.08 4.66
N SER A 517 14.74 16.51 5.79
CA SER A 517 15.50 15.58 6.61
C SER A 517 14.88 14.17 6.60
N PHE A 518 15.73 13.15 6.80
CA PHE A 518 15.25 11.78 6.93
C PHE A 518 14.35 11.57 8.14
N TYR A 519 14.63 12.28 9.23
CA TYR A 519 13.77 12.29 10.41
C TYR A 519 12.36 12.81 10.06
N SER A 520 12.26 13.98 9.43
CA SER A 520 10.98 14.58 9.03
C SER A 520 10.18 13.66 8.09
N LYS A 521 10.85 13.06 7.10
CA LYS A 521 10.24 12.07 6.18
C LYS A 521 9.62 10.89 6.92
N THR A 522 10.36 10.30 7.88
CA THR A 522 9.84 9.15 8.64
C THR A 522 8.68 9.54 9.53
N LYS A 523 8.69 10.74 10.09
CA LYS A 523 7.60 11.25 10.94
C LYS A 523 6.36 11.60 10.12
N ALA A 524 6.49 12.28 9.00
CA ALA A 524 5.38 12.57 8.09
C ALA A 524 4.72 11.29 7.56
N MET A 525 5.53 10.31 7.16
CA MET A 525 5.04 9.00 6.70
C MET A 525 4.24 8.26 7.77
N VAL A 526 4.75 8.20 9.00
CA VAL A 526 4.04 7.55 10.12
C VAL A 526 2.74 8.26 10.44
N GLU A 527 2.75 9.58 10.42
CA GLU A 527 1.55 10.38 10.67
C GLU A 527 0.46 10.05 9.63
N GLU A 528 0.82 9.97 8.35
CA GLU A 528 -0.12 9.61 7.29
C GLU A 528 -0.67 8.19 7.46
N LEU A 529 0.17 7.22 7.81
CA LEU A 529 -0.27 5.85 8.06
C LEU A 529 -1.16 5.70 9.30
N LEU A 530 -0.91 6.51 10.34
CA LEU A 530 -1.67 6.46 11.59
C LEU A 530 -3.07 7.10 11.50
N LYS A 531 -3.35 7.90 10.48
CA LYS A 531 -4.71 8.44 10.22
C LYS A 531 -5.76 7.33 10.04
N GLU A 532 -5.32 6.17 9.55
CA GLU A 532 -6.17 4.99 9.34
C GLU A 532 -6.47 4.19 10.62
N TYR A 533 -5.91 4.62 11.76
CA TYR A 533 -6.12 3.97 13.05
C TYR A 533 -7.13 4.77 13.89
N ASP A 534 -8.33 4.23 14.06
CA ASP A 534 -9.43 4.82 14.86
C ASP A 534 -9.13 4.92 16.37
N ASN A 535 -8.09 4.22 16.82
CA ASN A 535 -7.62 4.20 18.21
C ASN A 535 -6.38 5.06 18.44
N VAL A 536 -5.96 5.90 17.49
CA VAL A 536 -4.76 6.76 17.63
C VAL A 536 -5.13 8.23 17.59
N CYS A 537 -4.67 8.97 18.58
CA CYS A 537 -4.69 10.42 18.61
C CYS A 537 -3.28 10.95 18.36
N MET A 538 -3.11 11.82 17.36
CA MET A 538 -1.84 12.44 17.00
C MET A 538 -1.69 13.78 17.71
N LEU A 539 -0.53 14.00 18.31
CA LEU A 539 -0.15 15.27 18.96
C LEU A 539 1.13 15.79 18.32
N ARG A 540 1.04 16.82 17.49
CA ARG A 540 2.21 17.51 16.91
C ARG A 540 2.82 18.42 17.95
N VAL A 541 4.13 18.29 18.19
CA VAL A 541 4.89 19.01 19.23
C VAL A 541 6.13 19.67 18.61
#